data_77ffb544d54a36c71e1629c1273a9731
#
_entry.id   77ffb544d54a36c71e1629c1273a9731
#
_cell.length_a   1.000
_cell.length_b   1.000
_cell.length_c   1.000
_cell.angle_alpha   90.00
_cell.angle_beta   90.00
_cell.angle_gamma   90.00
#
_symmetry.space_group_name_H-M   'P 1'
#
loop_
_entity.id
_entity.type
_entity.pdbx_description
1 polymer ?
#
loop_
_entity_poly.entity_id
_entity_poly.type
_entity_poly.pdbx_seq_one_letter_code
_entity_poly.pdbx_strand_id
1 'polypeptide(L)'
;MAIHVKNNFCIAPFNQITLSPTGRYSPCPEIGGQPWWSPGASLTQIWLSPEFETLRTSFVNNKKSSTCDRCWQQESYNKISLRKTLLTNGLNGKKNFQSGKLIPFLEEGYKKGPKQLSLMVGNLCNLKCRICHASSSSIWIPEGKFYEQKFKIRTPYTAFQQKPITFTDQQIDSIIAMSSELERIEFYGGEPMLDRSSLRLLEHLKTTGQSKKVTLFYNTNGTVTPTEKHLELWPHFASIEINFSIDDIDHRYTYNRHPAQWENLESNIKFMQSQPNGINVKCFAICTVSTLNVFYLPEILDRLNHLKLPYHLNELTWPEYYNVLHLPQLLKTVITAKLQTFKDPSKIQFLLNILQAKENLEHWEKFKFWTREKDSYRSESFETTYPEFYDAIKQCDLEFA
;
A
#
# COMPACT_ATOMS: atom_id res chain seq x y z
N MET A 1 32.97 -16.12 8.24
CA MET A 1 32.95 -15.26 7.01
C MET A 1 32.18 -14.01 7.32
N ALA A 2 32.75 -12.82 7.17
CA ALA A 2 31.98 -11.59 7.29
C ALA A 2 31.01 -11.49 6.09
N ILE A 3 29.71 -11.62 6.34
CA ILE A 3 28.71 -11.32 5.32
C ILE A 3 28.73 -9.80 5.16
N HIS A 4 29.55 -9.30 4.24
CA HIS A 4 29.32 -7.95 3.73
C HIS A 4 27.94 -7.97 3.08
N VAL A 5 27.02 -7.07 3.52
CA VAL A 5 25.71 -6.89 2.89
C VAL A 5 25.98 -6.56 1.42
N LYS A 6 25.89 -7.56 0.58
CA LYS A 6 26.17 -7.45 -0.86
C LYS A 6 25.04 -6.67 -1.53
N ASN A 7 25.31 -6.05 -2.66
CA ASN A 7 24.41 -5.10 -3.34
C ASN A 7 23.00 -5.62 -3.61
N ASN A 8 22.79 -6.93 -3.73
CA ASN A 8 21.51 -7.56 -4.02
C ASN A 8 20.79 -8.14 -2.80
N PHE A 9 21.35 -8.00 -1.59
CA PHE A 9 20.76 -8.57 -0.38
C PHE A 9 19.44 -7.88 -0.01
N CYS A 10 18.49 -8.67 0.52
CA CYS A 10 17.27 -8.19 1.13
C CYS A 10 16.99 -8.95 2.42
N ILE A 11 16.66 -8.22 3.51
CA ILE A 11 16.36 -8.82 4.81
C ILE A 11 14.91 -9.32 4.91
N ALA A 12 14.01 -8.86 4.04
CA ALA A 12 12.59 -9.16 4.13
C ALA A 12 12.27 -10.65 4.34
N PRO A 13 12.81 -11.61 3.56
CA PRO A 13 12.49 -13.03 3.74
C PRO A 13 12.92 -13.63 5.06
N PHE A 14 13.83 -12.99 5.77
CA PHE A 14 14.33 -13.44 7.08
C PHE A 14 13.56 -12.80 8.24
N ASN A 15 12.78 -11.77 7.99
CA ASN A 15 12.32 -10.87 9.01
C ASN A 15 10.81 -10.63 8.99
N GLN A 16 10.20 -10.74 7.82
CA GLN A 16 8.79 -10.40 7.63
C GLN A 16 8.07 -11.36 6.69
N ILE A 17 6.75 -11.37 6.84
CA ILE A 17 5.83 -12.11 5.97
C ILE A 17 4.56 -11.29 5.75
N THR A 18 4.02 -11.38 4.55
CA THR A 18 2.69 -10.86 4.20
C THR A 18 1.74 -12.03 4.02
N LEU A 19 0.57 -11.95 4.64
CA LEU A 19 -0.48 -12.97 4.62
C LEU A 19 -1.81 -12.38 4.16
N SER A 20 -2.62 -13.20 3.48
CA SER A 20 -4.01 -12.87 3.18
C SER A 20 -4.95 -14.02 3.58
N PRO A 21 -6.24 -13.74 3.85
CA PRO A 21 -7.22 -14.76 4.21
C PRO A 21 -7.52 -15.75 3.08
N THR A 22 -7.10 -15.45 1.84
CA THR A 22 -7.22 -16.35 0.70
C THR A 22 -6.13 -17.43 0.64
N GLY A 23 -5.19 -17.45 1.62
CA GLY A 23 -4.04 -18.34 1.62
C GLY A 23 -2.89 -17.85 0.74
N ARG A 24 -2.93 -16.61 0.25
CA ARG A 24 -1.78 -15.99 -0.44
C ARG A 24 -0.78 -15.47 0.58
N TYR A 25 0.49 -15.63 0.29
CA TYR A 25 1.57 -15.13 1.12
C TYR A 25 2.77 -14.67 0.29
N SER A 26 3.61 -13.83 0.89
CA SER A 26 4.82 -13.30 0.25
C SER A 26 5.81 -12.81 1.30
N PRO A 27 7.09 -12.62 0.94
CA PRO A 27 8.11 -12.12 1.87
C PRO A 27 7.90 -10.63 2.25
N CYS A 28 7.13 -9.89 1.47
CA CYS A 28 6.84 -8.48 1.72
C CYS A 28 5.62 -8.01 0.88
N PRO A 29 4.99 -6.87 1.21
CA PRO A 29 3.87 -6.33 0.44
C PRO A 29 4.27 -5.83 -0.96
N GLU A 30 5.55 -5.58 -1.23
CA GLU A 30 6.08 -5.05 -2.50
C GLU A 30 6.47 -6.15 -3.51
N ILE A 31 5.96 -7.36 -3.37
CA ILE A 31 6.28 -8.44 -4.32
C ILE A 31 5.86 -8.08 -5.74
N GLY A 32 6.77 -8.20 -6.70
CA GLY A 32 6.53 -7.83 -8.10
C GLY A 32 5.84 -8.90 -8.95
N GLY A 33 5.78 -10.13 -8.46
CA GLY A 33 5.16 -11.28 -9.13
C GLY A 33 3.86 -11.71 -8.48
N GLN A 34 3.36 -12.90 -8.90
CA GLN A 34 2.23 -13.51 -8.22
C GLN A 34 2.65 -13.93 -6.80
N PRO A 35 1.87 -13.56 -5.77
CA PRO A 35 2.11 -14.07 -4.43
C PRO A 35 1.98 -15.59 -4.42
N TRP A 36 2.75 -16.24 -3.57
CA TRP A 36 2.64 -17.68 -3.37
C TRP A 36 1.30 -18.04 -2.74
N TRP A 37 0.84 -19.27 -2.93
CA TRP A 37 -0.47 -19.69 -2.49
C TRP A 37 -0.41 -21.05 -1.82
N SER A 38 -0.90 -21.12 -0.58
CA SER A 38 -0.97 -22.34 0.19
C SER A 38 -2.20 -22.27 1.15
N PRO A 39 -3.40 -22.54 0.61
CA PRO A 39 -4.60 -22.52 1.42
C PRO A 39 -4.55 -23.61 2.51
N GLY A 40 -4.92 -23.24 3.74
CA GLY A 40 -4.94 -24.16 4.86
C GLY A 40 -3.58 -24.47 5.52
N ALA A 41 -2.46 -23.98 4.96
CA ALA A 41 -1.17 -24.13 5.63
C ALA A 41 -1.06 -23.23 6.86
N SER A 42 -0.43 -23.75 7.92
CA SER A 42 -0.10 -22.96 9.11
C SER A 42 0.98 -21.91 8.79
N LEU A 43 1.08 -20.86 9.61
CA LEU A 43 2.13 -19.86 9.44
C LEU A 43 3.53 -20.47 9.52
N THR A 44 3.74 -21.48 10.37
CA THR A 44 5.02 -22.22 10.46
C THR A 44 5.37 -22.90 9.15
N GLN A 45 4.42 -23.60 8.55
CA GLN A 45 4.64 -24.27 7.25
C GLN A 45 4.95 -23.28 6.15
N ILE A 46 4.26 -22.14 6.13
CA ILE A 46 4.51 -21.08 5.17
C ILE A 46 5.89 -20.44 5.38
N TRP A 47 6.23 -20.08 6.62
CA TRP A 47 7.47 -19.39 6.97
C TRP A 47 8.71 -20.20 6.65
N LEU A 48 8.63 -21.53 6.78
CA LEU A 48 9.70 -22.48 6.48
C LEU A 48 9.51 -23.18 5.12
N SER A 49 8.70 -22.63 4.24
CA SER A 49 8.41 -23.23 2.93
C SER A 49 9.60 -23.19 1.99
N PRO A 50 9.67 -24.10 1.00
CA PRO A 50 10.74 -24.14 0.00
C PRO A 50 10.90 -22.82 -0.76
N GLU A 51 9.80 -22.08 -0.99
CA GLU A 51 9.82 -20.78 -1.68
C GLU A 51 10.59 -19.73 -0.86
N PHE A 52 10.32 -19.67 0.45
CA PHE A 52 11.07 -18.79 1.35
C PHE A 52 12.55 -19.19 1.42
N GLU A 53 12.86 -20.48 1.56
CA GLU A 53 14.25 -20.97 1.63
C GLU A 53 15.03 -20.70 0.33
N THR A 54 14.38 -20.87 -0.83
CA THR A 54 14.97 -20.54 -2.13
C THR A 54 15.31 -19.06 -2.22
N LEU A 55 14.39 -18.19 -1.77
CA LEU A 55 14.59 -16.76 -1.79
C LEU A 55 15.70 -16.33 -0.80
N ARG A 56 15.71 -16.87 0.43
CA ARG A 56 16.75 -16.65 1.44
C ARG A 56 18.12 -17.03 0.89
N THR A 57 18.24 -18.23 0.33
CA THR A 57 19.47 -18.73 -0.30
C THR A 57 19.93 -17.83 -1.45
N SER A 58 19.01 -17.34 -2.29
CA SER A 58 19.35 -16.42 -3.38
C SER A 58 20.01 -15.15 -2.86
N PHE A 59 19.47 -14.54 -1.81
CA PHE A 59 20.00 -13.31 -1.23
C PHE A 59 21.32 -13.51 -0.51
N VAL A 60 21.50 -14.62 0.24
CA VAL A 60 22.80 -14.97 0.84
C VAL A 60 23.88 -15.11 -0.24
N ASN A 61 23.52 -15.68 -1.39
CA ASN A 61 24.41 -15.84 -2.54
C ASN A 61 24.48 -14.59 -3.45
N ASN A 62 23.95 -13.44 -3.02
CA ASN A 62 23.96 -12.17 -3.77
C ASN A 62 23.27 -12.23 -5.15
N LYS A 63 22.28 -13.09 -5.31
CA LYS A 63 21.51 -13.21 -6.55
C LYS A 63 20.25 -12.33 -6.49
N LYS A 64 19.98 -11.61 -7.58
CA LYS A 64 18.67 -10.95 -7.76
C LYS A 64 17.60 -12.02 -7.98
N SER A 65 16.44 -11.82 -7.39
CA SER A 65 15.25 -12.63 -7.64
C SER A 65 14.27 -11.85 -8.49
N SER A 66 13.68 -12.47 -9.50
CA SER A 66 12.56 -11.89 -10.29
C SER A 66 11.31 -11.64 -9.45
N THR A 67 11.13 -12.39 -8.38
CA THR A 67 10.08 -12.12 -7.37
C THR A 67 10.15 -10.70 -6.81
N CYS A 68 11.30 -10.05 -6.86
CA CYS A 68 11.57 -8.72 -6.30
C CYS A 68 11.71 -7.62 -7.37
N ASP A 69 11.25 -7.85 -8.59
CA ASP A 69 11.43 -6.95 -9.74
C ASP A 69 10.95 -5.52 -9.46
N ARG A 70 9.90 -5.34 -8.67
CA ARG A 70 9.42 -4.01 -8.29
C ARG A 70 10.46 -3.17 -7.55
N CYS A 71 11.20 -3.76 -6.62
CA CYS A 71 12.30 -3.07 -5.93
C CYS A 71 13.44 -2.72 -6.91
N TRP A 72 13.78 -3.64 -7.80
CA TRP A 72 14.84 -3.39 -8.80
C TRP A 72 14.44 -2.30 -9.78
N GLN A 73 13.19 -2.25 -10.20
CA GLN A 73 12.65 -1.20 -11.06
C GLN A 73 12.64 0.16 -10.35
N GLN A 74 12.16 0.23 -9.11
CA GLN A 74 12.20 1.48 -8.32
C GLN A 74 13.64 2.02 -8.19
N GLU A 75 14.59 1.15 -7.93
CA GLU A 75 16.01 1.51 -7.81
C GLU A 75 16.62 1.99 -9.13
N SER A 76 16.15 1.50 -10.28
CA SER A 76 16.59 1.98 -11.60
C SER A 76 16.16 3.42 -11.89
N TYR A 77 15.09 3.91 -11.26
CA TYR A 77 14.64 5.30 -11.32
C TYR A 77 15.16 6.16 -10.15
N ASN A 78 16.19 5.67 -9.43
CA ASN A 78 16.73 6.33 -8.24
C ASN A 78 15.72 6.53 -7.09
N LYS A 79 14.65 5.74 -7.06
CA LYS A 79 13.72 5.68 -5.92
C LYS A 79 14.27 4.77 -4.83
N ILE A 80 14.08 5.17 -3.57
CA ILE A 80 14.42 4.31 -2.43
C ILE A 80 13.36 3.21 -2.35
N SER A 81 13.75 1.97 -2.63
CA SER A 81 12.87 0.80 -2.53
C SER A 81 12.66 0.34 -1.08
N LEU A 82 11.60 -0.46 -0.84
CA LEU A 82 11.38 -1.08 0.47
C LEU A 82 12.62 -1.88 0.92
N ARG A 83 13.28 -2.59 0.01
CA ARG A 83 14.52 -3.33 0.29
C ARG A 83 15.61 -2.41 0.87
N LYS A 84 15.85 -1.25 0.26
CA LYS A 84 16.84 -0.28 0.74
C LYS A 84 16.40 0.32 2.06
N THR A 85 15.13 0.65 2.23
CA THR A 85 14.57 1.16 3.48
C THR A 85 14.79 0.19 4.64
N LEU A 86 14.50 -1.09 4.43
CA LEU A 86 14.70 -2.13 5.45
C LEU A 86 16.18 -2.32 5.82
N LEU A 87 17.10 -2.13 4.87
CA LEU A 87 18.55 -2.25 5.12
C LEU A 87 19.11 -1.04 5.86
N THR A 88 18.61 0.17 5.58
CA THR A 88 19.11 1.41 6.19
C THR A 88 18.48 1.73 7.54
N ASN A 89 17.17 1.59 7.64
CA ASN A 89 16.41 2.01 8.82
C ASN A 89 16.10 0.84 9.77
N GLY A 90 16.26 -0.39 9.30
CA GLY A 90 15.82 -1.58 10.05
C GLY A 90 14.31 -1.63 10.21
N LEU A 91 13.84 -2.56 11.05
CA LEU A 91 12.47 -2.57 11.53
C LEU A 91 12.31 -1.50 12.63
N ASN A 92 11.22 -0.75 12.58
CA ASN A 92 10.89 0.29 13.56
C ASN A 92 11.94 1.43 13.67
N GLY A 93 12.69 1.74 12.60
CA GLY A 93 13.69 2.80 12.62
C GLY A 93 14.92 2.50 13.48
N LYS A 94 15.02 1.30 14.04
CA LYS A 94 16.22 0.86 14.77
C LYS A 94 17.19 0.29 13.74
N LYS A 95 18.41 0.81 13.69
CA LYS A 95 19.53 0.22 12.90
C LYS A 95 19.84 -1.19 13.43
N ASN A 96 19.04 -2.16 13.05
CA ASN A 96 19.08 -3.52 13.59
C ASN A 96 20.26 -4.35 13.05
N PHE A 97 21.01 -3.83 12.09
CA PHE A 97 22.05 -4.58 11.41
C PHE A 97 23.44 -3.98 11.62
N GLN A 98 23.89 -3.91 12.88
CA GLN A 98 25.33 -3.94 13.12
C GLN A 98 25.86 -5.28 12.59
N SER A 99 26.89 -5.23 11.76
CA SER A 99 27.44 -6.37 11.03
C SER A 99 27.69 -7.63 11.86
N GLY A 100 27.95 -7.54 13.15
CA GLY A 100 28.17 -8.68 14.04
C GLY A 100 26.91 -9.43 14.53
N LYS A 101 25.70 -8.83 14.40
CA LYS A 101 24.45 -9.49 14.82
C LYS A 101 23.67 -10.10 13.65
N LEU A 102 24.03 -9.75 12.42
CA LEU A 102 23.33 -10.22 11.22
C LEU A 102 23.57 -11.71 10.96
N ILE A 103 24.80 -12.19 11.16
CA ILE A 103 25.16 -13.57 10.85
C ILE A 103 24.40 -14.59 11.69
N PRO A 104 24.38 -14.52 13.03
CA PRO A 104 23.60 -15.45 13.84
C PRO A 104 22.11 -15.42 13.54
N PHE A 105 21.58 -14.23 13.17
CA PHE A 105 20.19 -14.10 12.78
C PHE A 105 19.89 -14.78 11.45
N LEU A 106 20.78 -14.67 10.46
CA LEU A 106 20.62 -15.31 9.16
C LEU A 106 20.81 -16.85 9.21
N GLU A 107 21.54 -17.37 10.18
CA GLU A 107 21.77 -18.81 10.34
C GLU A 107 20.61 -19.50 11.06
N GLU A 108 20.17 -18.98 12.19
CA GLU A 108 19.19 -19.65 13.05
C GLU A 108 18.07 -18.74 13.59
N GLY A 109 18.36 -17.43 13.75
CA GLY A 109 17.45 -16.50 14.45
C GLY A 109 16.09 -16.35 13.77
N TYR A 110 16.03 -16.41 12.42
CA TYR A 110 14.78 -16.28 11.68
C TYR A 110 13.85 -17.49 11.86
N LYS A 111 14.39 -18.68 12.21
CA LYS A 111 13.59 -19.89 12.38
C LYS A 111 12.59 -19.80 13.52
N LYS A 112 12.79 -18.90 14.50
CA LYS A 112 11.87 -18.66 15.61
C LYS A 112 10.55 -17.99 15.18
N GLY A 113 10.53 -17.34 14.03
CA GLY A 113 9.37 -16.67 13.48
C GLY A 113 9.67 -15.28 12.91
N PRO A 114 8.70 -14.69 12.20
CA PRO A 114 8.84 -13.34 11.68
C PRO A 114 8.81 -12.31 12.80
N LYS A 115 9.56 -11.22 12.64
CA LYS A 115 9.49 -10.04 13.52
C LYS A 115 8.44 -9.05 13.03
N GLN A 116 8.13 -9.08 11.76
CA GLN A 116 7.09 -8.25 11.15
C GLN A 116 6.07 -9.11 10.42
N LEU A 117 4.81 -8.80 10.66
CA LEU A 117 3.66 -9.42 10.03
C LEU A 117 2.86 -8.36 9.28
N SER A 118 2.70 -8.52 7.97
CA SER A 118 1.82 -7.69 7.16
C SER A 118 0.55 -8.48 6.83
N LEU A 119 -0.58 -8.06 7.37
CA LEU A 119 -1.88 -8.69 7.19
C LEU A 119 -2.69 -7.95 6.13
N MET A 120 -2.94 -8.62 5.01
CA MET A 120 -3.95 -8.20 4.03
C MET A 120 -5.30 -8.66 4.57
N VAL A 121 -5.95 -7.86 5.45
CA VAL A 121 -7.11 -8.28 6.26
C VAL A 121 -8.34 -8.72 5.45
N GLY A 122 -8.28 -8.59 4.13
CA GLY A 122 -9.32 -9.03 3.20
C GLY A 122 -9.78 -7.89 2.30
N ASN A 123 -11.04 -7.95 1.85
CA ASN A 123 -11.59 -6.95 0.94
C ASN A 123 -12.81 -6.22 1.51
N LEU A 124 -13.10 -6.35 2.79
CA LEU A 124 -14.14 -5.55 3.43
C LEU A 124 -13.72 -4.09 3.43
N CYS A 125 -14.42 -3.25 2.66
CA CYS A 125 -14.13 -1.82 2.52
C CYS A 125 -15.42 -1.05 2.28
N ASN A 126 -15.44 0.21 2.70
CA ASN A 126 -16.54 1.14 2.50
C ASN A 126 -16.32 2.11 1.31
N LEU A 127 -15.20 1.98 0.59
CA LEU A 127 -14.87 2.82 -0.57
C LEU A 127 -14.66 1.98 -1.83
N LYS A 128 -14.97 2.57 -2.99
CA LYS A 128 -14.64 2.03 -4.32
C LYS A 128 -13.75 3.03 -5.10
N CYS A 129 -12.56 3.26 -4.57
CA CYS A 129 -11.56 4.16 -5.16
C CYS A 129 -11.31 3.81 -6.63
N ARG A 130 -11.06 4.81 -7.49
CA ARG A 130 -10.90 4.60 -8.94
C ARG A 130 -9.72 3.71 -9.31
N ILE A 131 -8.68 3.74 -8.50
CA ILE A 131 -7.47 2.91 -8.66
C ILE A 131 -7.58 1.53 -7.99
N CYS A 132 -8.73 1.17 -7.42
CA CYS A 132 -8.95 -0.08 -6.69
C CYS A 132 -9.83 -1.07 -7.47
N HIS A 133 -10.08 -2.25 -6.89
CA HIS A 133 -10.85 -3.34 -7.50
C HIS A 133 -11.49 -4.25 -6.44
N ALA A 134 -12.36 -5.17 -6.87
CA ALA A 134 -13.16 -6.03 -6.01
C ALA A 134 -12.34 -6.96 -5.07
N SER A 135 -11.11 -7.32 -5.45
CA SER A 135 -10.25 -8.12 -4.56
C SER A 135 -9.77 -7.35 -3.32
N SER A 136 -9.80 -6.01 -3.38
CA SER A 136 -9.38 -5.13 -2.28
C SER A 136 -10.53 -4.29 -1.72
N SER A 137 -11.71 -4.29 -2.38
CA SER A 137 -12.89 -3.60 -1.88
C SER A 137 -14.16 -4.32 -2.31
N SER A 138 -14.95 -4.77 -1.31
CA SER A 138 -16.19 -5.50 -1.54
C SER A 138 -17.28 -4.65 -2.20
N ILE A 139 -17.30 -3.33 -2.01
CA ILE A 139 -18.29 -2.47 -2.67
C ILE A 139 -17.99 -2.21 -4.15
N TRP A 140 -16.84 -2.64 -4.66
CA TRP A 140 -16.55 -2.70 -6.09
C TRP A 140 -17.30 -3.81 -6.82
N ILE A 141 -17.77 -4.86 -6.11
CA ILE A 141 -18.36 -6.06 -6.71
C ILE A 141 -19.55 -5.74 -7.61
N PRO A 142 -20.55 -4.92 -7.22
CA PRO A 142 -21.67 -4.58 -8.09
C PRO A 142 -21.25 -3.84 -9.37
N GLU A 143 -20.38 -2.84 -9.25
CA GLU A 143 -19.89 -2.06 -10.37
C GLU A 143 -19.05 -2.91 -11.33
N GLY A 144 -18.20 -3.78 -10.78
CA GLY A 144 -17.42 -4.71 -11.58
C GLY A 144 -18.31 -5.69 -12.37
N LYS A 145 -19.35 -6.25 -11.74
CA LYS A 145 -20.34 -7.12 -12.44
C LYS A 145 -21.08 -6.38 -13.57
N PHE A 146 -21.42 -5.11 -13.34
CA PHE A 146 -22.02 -4.28 -14.39
C PHE A 146 -21.10 -4.19 -15.63
N TYR A 147 -19.80 -3.92 -15.44
CA TYR A 147 -18.86 -3.85 -16.57
C TYR A 147 -18.66 -5.21 -17.26
N GLU A 148 -18.61 -6.32 -16.50
CA GLU A 148 -18.51 -7.65 -17.10
C GLU A 148 -19.72 -7.97 -17.97
N GLN A 149 -20.92 -7.63 -17.53
CA GLN A 149 -22.14 -7.82 -18.31
C GLN A 149 -22.18 -6.91 -19.55
N LYS A 150 -21.83 -5.62 -19.38
CA LYS A 150 -21.86 -4.62 -20.45
C LYS A 150 -20.87 -4.94 -21.56
N PHE A 151 -19.66 -5.35 -21.20
CA PHE A 151 -18.57 -5.56 -22.17
C PHE A 151 -18.32 -7.03 -22.52
N LYS A 152 -19.00 -7.95 -21.86
CA LYS A 152 -18.83 -9.41 -22.03
C LYS A 152 -17.36 -9.85 -21.80
N ILE A 153 -16.67 -9.20 -20.88
CA ILE A 153 -15.27 -9.47 -20.53
C ILE A 153 -15.17 -9.79 -19.05
N ARG A 154 -14.21 -10.62 -18.68
CA ARG A 154 -13.80 -10.71 -17.28
C ARG A 154 -12.92 -9.52 -16.95
N THR A 155 -13.32 -8.72 -15.99
CA THR A 155 -12.51 -7.61 -15.52
C THR A 155 -11.78 -8.01 -14.23
N PRO A 156 -10.61 -7.42 -13.94
CA PRO A 156 -9.99 -7.56 -12.62
C PRO A 156 -10.89 -7.06 -11.49
N TYR A 157 -11.93 -6.29 -11.83
CA TYR A 157 -12.88 -5.71 -10.88
C TYR A 157 -13.84 -6.72 -10.27
N THR A 158 -14.08 -7.87 -10.92
CA THR A 158 -14.96 -8.94 -10.42
C THR A 158 -14.20 -10.21 -10.07
N ALA A 159 -12.93 -10.28 -10.48
CA ALA A 159 -12.17 -11.49 -10.35
C ALA A 159 -12.21 -12.07 -8.93
N PHE A 160 -12.81 -13.24 -8.83
CA PHE A 160 -12.60 -14.22 -7.77
C PHE A 160 -13.38 -14.09 -6.45
N GLN A 161 -14.06 -12.98 -6.11
CA GLN A 161 -14.72 -12.89 -4.81
C GLN A 161 -16.11 -12.26 -4.90
N GLN A 162 -17.13 -13.04 -4.59
CA GLN A 162 -18.52 -12.59 -4.57
C GLN A 162 -18.96 -12.10 -3.19
N LYS A 163 -18.12 -12.23 -2.17
CA LYS A 163 -18.41 -11.90 -0.76
C LYS A 163 -17.18 -11.26 -0.12
N PRO A 164 -17.37 -10.46 0.94
CA PRO A 164 -16.26 -10.04 1.80
C PRO A 164 -15.53 -11.26 2.37
N ILE A 165 -14.21 -11.20 2.40
CA ILE A 165 -13.34 -12.24 2.96
C ILE A 165 -12.50 -11.61 4.05
N THR A 166 -12.41 -12.29 5.20
CA THR A 166 -11.56 -11.95 6.35
C THR A 166 -10.85 -13.21 6.84
N PHE A 167 -9.88 -13.06 7.72
CA PHE A 167 -9.22 -14.21 8.34
C PHE A 167 -10.21 -15.05 9.16
N THR A 168 -10.07 -16.36 9.08
CA THR A 168 -10.78 -17.31 9.95
C THR A 168 -10.09 -17.43 11.31
N ASP A 169 -10.82 -17.90 12.33
CA ASP A 169 -10.24 -18.15 13.65
C ASP A 169 -9.04 -19.09 13.59
N GLN A 170 -9.11 -20.15 12.78
CA GLN A 170 -7.99 -21.08 12.58
C GLN A 170 -6.74 -20.41 12.02
N GLN A 171 -6.90 -19.48 11.07
CA GLN A 171 -5.78 -18.71 10.52
C GLN A 171 -5.18 -17.78 11.60
N ILE A 172 -6.02 -17.11 12.37
CA ILE A 172 -5.57 -16.27 13.50
C ILE A 172 -4.85 -17.10 14.55
N ASP A 173 -5.35 -18.29 14.90
CA ASP A 173 -4.67 -19.21 15.83
C ASP A 173 -3.29 -19.63 15.34
N SER A 174 -3.17 -19.89 14.05
CA SER A 174 -1.88 -20.18 13.41
C SER A 174 -0.89 -19.01 13.51
N ILE A 175 -1.38 -17.77 13.39
CA ILE A 175 -0.57 -16.55 13.55
C ILE A 175 -0.16 -16.38 15.02
N ILE A 176 -1.08 -16.58 15.96
CA ILE A 176 -0.83 -16.51 17.39
C ILE A 176 0.27 -17.49 17.80
N ALA A 177 0.26 -18.71 17.28
CA ALA A 177 1.26 -19.74 17.58
C ALA A 177 2.71 -19.32 17.22
N MET A 178 2.90 -18.37 16.32
CA MET A 178 4.22 -17.83 15.90
C MET A 178 4.43 -16.35 16.25
N SER A 179 3.64 -15.81 17.16
CA SER A 179 3.66 -14.37 17.46
C SER A 179 4.78 -13.94 18.43
N SER A 180 5.54 -14.89 19.01
CA SER A 180 6.52 -14.60 20.09
C SER A 180 7.61 -13.61 19.72
N GLU A 181 8.03 -13.57 18.45
CA GLU A 181 9.10 -12.69 17.96
C GLU A 181 8.58 -11.38 17.34
N LEU A 182 7.24 -11.18 17.27
CA LEU A 182 6.66 -10.00 16.64
C LEU A 182 7.08 -8.70 17.33
N GLU A 183 7.55 -7.76 16.52
CA GLU A 183 7.87 -6.37 16.89
C GLU A 183 7.01 -5.36 16.11
N ARG A 184 6.40 -5.80 14.98
CA ARG A 184 5.55 -4.96 14.14
C ARG A 184 4.44 -5.78 13.49
N ILE A 185 3.22 -5.23 13.50
CA ILE A 185 2.09 -5.76 12.74
C ILE A 185 1.54 -4.65 11.87
N GLU A 186 1.42 -4.92 10.58
CA GLU A 186 0.89 -3.99 9.59
C GLU A 186 -0.42 -4.51 9.01
N PHE A 187 -1.40 -3.65 8.95
CA PHE A 187 -2.73 -3.97 8.44
C PHE A 187 -2.97 -3.26 7.12
N TYR A 188 -3.21 -4.06 6.08
CA TYR A 188 -3.50 -3.65 4.71
C TYR A 188 -4.77 -4.34 4.21
N GLY A 189 -5.19 -4.04 2.99
CA GLY A 189 -6.29 -4.74 2.32
C GLY A 189 -7.46 -3.82 2.04
N GLY A 190 -8.68 -4.20 2.42
CA GLY A 190 -9.85 -3.36 2.31
C GLY A 190 -9.75 -2.11 3.19
N GLU A 191 -10.54 -2.02 4.23
CA GLU A 191 -10.36 -1.01 5.28
C GLU A 191 -10.07 -1.71 6.61
N PRO A 192 -8.83 -1.61 7.14
CA PRO A 192 -8.45 -2.31 8.36
C PRO A 192 -9.28 -1.95 9.59
N MET A 193 -9.83 -0.74 9.68
CA MET A 193 -10.68 -0.35 10.81
C MET A 193 -12.05 -1.05 10.80
N LEU A 194 -12.45 -1.66 9.69
CA LEU A 194 -13.64 -2.51 9.59
C LEU A 194 -13.36 -3.98 9.92
N ASP A 195 -12.08 -4.41 9.89
CA ASP A 195 -11.71 -5.79 10.22
C ASP A 195 -11.79 -6.03 11.73
N ARG A 196 -12.47 -7.12 12.11
CA ARG A 196 -12.56 -7.57 13.49
C ARG A 196 -11.78 -8.86 13.74
N SER A 197 -11.39 -9.56 12.68
CA SER A 197 -10.72 -10.86 12.81
C SER A 197 -9.36 -10.73 13.49
N SER A 198 -8.65 -9.64 13.27
CA SER A 198 -7.33 -9.36 13.87
C SER A 198 -7.37 -8.99 15.36
N LEU A 199 -8.52 -8.55 15.88
CA LEU A 199 -8.63 -8.13 17.29
C LEU A 199 -8.23 -9.24 18.28
N ARG A 200 -8.53 -10.49 17.94
CA ARG A 200 -8.14 -11.65 18.76
C ARG A 200 -6.63 -11.81 18.89
N LEU A 201 -5.88 -11.53 17.81
CA LEU A 201 -4.41 -11.48 17.87
C LEU A 201 -3.94 -10.35 18.80
N LEU A 202 -4.54 -9.17 18.72
CA LEU A 202 -4.17 -8.03 19.58
C LEU A 202 -4.47 -8.33 21.05
N GLU A 203 -5.60 -8.95 21.36
CA GLU A 203 -5.95 -9.39 22.73
C GLU A 203 -4.94 -10.41 23.28
N HIS A 204 -4.53 -11.39 22.46
CA HIS A 204 -3.52 -12.37 22.84
C HIS A 204 -2.18 -11.68 23.18
N LEU A 205 -1.72 -10.76 22.34
CA LEU A 205 -0.47 -10.03 22.57
C LEU A 205 -0.54 -9.15 23.84
N LYS A 206 -1.70 -8.54 24.15
CA LYS A 206 -1.96 -7.81 25.39
C LYS A 206 -1.86 -8.75 26.58
N THR A 207 -2.58 -9.86 26.57
CA THR A 207 -2.67 -10.82 27.68
C THR A 207 -1.32 -11.45 28.00
N THR A 208 -0.51 -11.76 26.98
CA THR A 208 0.84 -12.33 27.15
C THR A 208 1.92 -11.28 27.47
N GLY A 209 1.57 -9.98 27.46
CA GLY A 209 2.51 -8.87 27.68
C GLY A 209 3.44 -8.59 26.50
N GLN A 210 3.30 -9.30 25.40
CA GLN A 210 4.14 -9.11 24.18
C GLN A 210 3.82 -7.79 23.48
N SER A 211 2.60 -7.26 23.63
CA SER A 211 2.15 -5.98 23.05
C SER A 211 3.11 -4.82 23.31
N LYS A 212 3.78 -4.80 24.48
CA LYS A 212 4.69 -3.71 24.89
C LYS A 212 5.87 -3.48 23.94
N LYS A 213 6.23 -4.48 23.11
CA LYS A 213 7.30 -4.37 22.11
C LYS A 213 6.79 -4.23 20.68
N VAL A 214 5.47 -4.37 20.47
CA VAL A 214 4.85 -4.41 19.14
C VAL A 214 4.34 -3.04 18.75
N THR A 215 4.74 -2.57 17.58
CA THR A 215 4.15 -1.43 16.88
C THR A 215 3.03 -1.91 15.98
N LEU A 216 1.86 -1.28 16.04
CA LEU A 216 0.77 -1.49 15.11
C LEU A 216 0.79 -0.42 14.02
N PHE A 217 0.73 -0.82 12.77
CA PHE A 217 0.65 0.06 11.62
C PHE A 217 -0.64 -0.21 10.84
N TYR A 218 -1.40 0.83 10.58
CA TYR A 218 -2.64 0.75 9.81
C TYR A 218 -2.54 1.59 8.55
N ASN A 219 -2.66 0.96 7.38
CA ASN A 219 -2.82 1.66 6.11
C ASN A 219 -4.32 1.78 5.83
N THR A 220 -4.89 2.94 6.16
CA THR A 220 -6.34 3.16 6.18
C THR A 220 -6.77 4.21 5.17
N ASN A 221 -8.00 4.11 4.69
CA ASN A 221 -8.63 5.19 3.93
C ASN A 221 -9.02 6.39 4.81
N GLY A 222 -8.97 6.24 6.13
CA GLY A 222 -9.19 7.28 7.11
C GLY A 222 -10.65 7.73 7.28
N THR A 223 -11.60 7.11 6.57
CA THR A 223 -13.03 7.49 6.68
C THR A 223 -13.76 6.76 7.80
N VAL A 224 -13.12 5.75 8.38
CA VAL A 224 -13.63 4.96 9.49
C VAL A 224 -12.76 5.21 10.72
N THR A 225 -13.37 5.60 11.83
CA THR A 225 -12.67 5.77 13.10
C THR A 225 -12.39 4.42 13.76
N PRO A 226 -11.35 4.30 14.60
CA PRO A 226 -11.13 3.13 15.43
C PRO A 226 -12.36 2.82 16.29
N THR A 227 -12.68 1.54 16.41
CA THR A 227 -13.75 1.11 17.31
C THR A 227 -13.33 1.28 18.78
N GLU A 228 -14.30 1.25 19.71
CA GLU A 228 -14.02 1.24 21.16
C GLU A 228 -13.00 0.14 21.52
N LYS A 229 -13.10 -1.02 20.88
CA LYS A 229 -12.18 -2.14 21.12
C LYS A 229 -10.74 -1.82 20.68
N HIS A 230 -10.55 -1.11 19.57
CA HIS A 230 -9.22 -0.63 19.19
C HIS A 230 -8.67 0.34 20.24
N LEU A 231 -9.48 1.33 20.66
CA LEU A 231 -9.08 2.33 21.66
C LEU A 231 -8.80 1.72 23.03
N GLU A 232 -9.44 0.59 23.39
CA GLU A 232 -9.14 -0.19 24.60
C GLU A 232 -7.79 -0.93 24.52
N LEU A 233 -7.47 -1.49 23.33
CA LEU A 233 -6.28 -2.32 23.16
C LEU A 233 -5.01 -1.52 22.89
N TRP A 234 -5.08 -0.44 22.10
CA TRP A 234 -3.93 0.32 21.63
C TRP A 234 -3.00 0.89 22.72
N PRO A 235 -3.48 1.33 23.90
CA PRO A 235 -2.58 1.81 24.99
C PRO A 235 -1.57 0.77 25.46
N HIS A 236 -1.81 -0.53 25.19
CA HIS A 236 -0.92 -1.61 25.61
C HIS A 236 0.22 -1.87 24.63
N PHE A 237 0.20 -1.24 23.44
CA PHE A 237 1.19 -1.43 22.39
C PHE A 237 2.29 -0.37 22.43
N ALA A 238 3.46 -0.68 21.88
CA ALA A 238 4.62 0.23 21.88
C ALA A 238 4.33 1.55 21.16
N SER A 239 3.62 1.50 20.05
CA SER A 239 3.11 2.67 19.31
C SER A 239 2.06 2.26 18.29
N ILE A 240 1.24 3.22 17.92
CA ILE A 240 0.26 3.11 16.84
C ILE A 240 0.68 4.04 15.72
N GLU A 241 0.82 3.52 14.52
CA GLU A 241 1.15 4.28 13.31
C GLU A 241 -0.04 4.23 12.35
N ILE A 242 -0.59 5.38 12.04
CA ILE A 242 -1.73 5.51 11.11
C ILE A 242 -1.24 6.16 9.83
N ASN A 243 -1.33 5.43 8.73
CA ASN A 243 -0.96 5.88 7.41
C ASN A 243 -2.23 6.13 6.59
N PHE A 244 -2.62 7.39 6.48
CA PHE A 244 -3.80 7.81 5.74
C PHE A 244 -3.55 7.76 4.24
N SER A 245 -4.38 7.05 3.51
CA SER A 245 -4.32 7.00 2.05
C SER A 245 -5.01 8.24 1.47
N ILE A 246 -4.23 9.22 1.01
CA ILE A 246 -4.70 10.51 0.50
C ILE A 246 -4.16 10.73 -0.91
N ASP A 247 -5.01 10.52 -1.92
CA ASP A 247 -4.59 10.63 -3.33
C ASP A 247 -4.99 11.98 -3.95
N ASP A 248 -5.86 12.75 -3.30
CA ASP A 248 -6.24 14.11 -3.68
C ASP A 248 -6.89 14.84 -2.49
N ILE A 249 -7.39 16.05 -2.71
CA ILE A 249 -8.01 16.91 -1.69
C ILE A 249 -9.39 17.41 -2.16
N ASP A 250 -10.19 17.87 -1.23
CA ASP A 250 -11.49 18.49 -1.45
C ASP A 250 -12.40 17.61 -2.35
N HIS A 251 -13.12 18.17 -3.32
CA HIS A 251 -14.02 17.44 -4.22
C HIS A 251 -13.28 16.40 -5.10
N ARG A 252 -11.99 16.64 -5.44
CA ARG A 252 -11.17 15.68 -6.19
C ARG A 252 -10.87 14.43 -5.36
N TYR A 253 -10.78 14.55 -4.03
CA TYR A 253 -10.67 13.40 -3.13
C TYR A 253 -11.89 12.48 -3.25
N THR A 254 -13.11 13.05 -3.24
CA THR A 254 -14.37 12.29 -3.41
C THR A 254 -14.38 11.54 -4.74
N TYR A 255 -13.97 12.17 -5.82
CA TYR A 255 -13.88 11.55 -7.14
C TYR A 255 -12.89 10.39 -7.19
N ASN A 256 -11.71 10.55 -6.60
CA ASN A 256 -10.69 9.48 -6.53
C ASN A 256 -11.10 8.32 -5.62
N ARG A 257 -11.71 8.65 -4.47
CA ARG A 257 -11.99 7.71 -3.37
C ARG A 257 -13.48 7.59 -3.06
N HIS A 258 -14.30 7.49 -4.10
CA HIS A 258 -15.75 7.40 -4.00
C HIS A 258 -16.24 6.35 -2.96
N PRO A 259 -17.21 6.67 -2.11
CA PRO A 259 -17.94 7.93 -1.92
C PRO A 259 -17.42 8.77 -0.73
N ALA A 260 -16.12 8.71 -0.44
CA ALA A 260 -15.53 9.42 0.69
C ALA A 260 -15.70 10.95 0.57
N GLN A 261 -15.80 11.62 1.73
CA GLN A 261 -15.87 13.08 1.82
C GLN A 261 -14.58 13.60 2.48
N TRP A 262 -14.00 14.66 1.94
CA TRP A 262 -12.75 15.24 2.42
C TRP A 262 -12.86 15.72 3.87
N GLU A 263 -13.95 16.37 4.22
CA GLU A 263 -14.21 16.95 5.55
C GLU A 263 -14.24 15.88 6.64
N ASN A 264 -14.79 14.70 6.32
CA ASN A 264 -14.80 13.55 7.23
C ASN A 264 -13.38 13.02 7.46
N LEU A 265 -12.60 12.90 6.39
CA LEU A 265 -11.20 12.48 6.50
C LEU A 265 -10.39 13.47 7.33
N GLU A 266 -10.51 14.77 7.05
CA GLU A 266 -9.76 15.80 7.79
C GLU A 266 -10.13 15.82 9.29
N SER A 267 -11.41 15.62 9.62
CA SER A 267 -11.87 15.49 11.00
C SER A 267 -11.26 14.27 11.69
N ASN A 268 -11.21 13.13 10.99
CA ASN A 268 -10.61 11.90 11.53
C ASN A 268 -9.08 12.04 11.70
N ILE A 269 -8.40 12.72 10.79
CA ILE A 269 -6.97 13.03 10.92
C ILE A 269 -6.73 13.85 12.21
N LYS A 270 -7.48 14.92 12.41
CA LYS A 270 -7.38 15.77 13.60
C LYS A 270 -7.66 15.00 14.89
N PHE A 271 -8.68 14.13 14.88
CA PHE A 271 -8.99 13.23 15.99
C PHE A 271 -7.79 12.34 16.32
N MET A 272 -7.20 11.69 15.34
CA MET A 272 -6.05 10.80 15.55
C MET A 272 -4.81 11.57 16.02
N GLN A 273 -4.56 12.76 15.47
CA GLN A 273 -3.45 13.64 15.89
C GLN A 273 -3.61 14.16 17.33
N SER A 274 -4.81 14.26 17.86
CA SER A 274 -5.07 14.65 19.24
C SER A 274 -4.66 13.57 20.26
N GLN A 275 -4.18 12.41 19.80
CA GLN A 275 -3.80 11.28 20.64
C GLN A 275 -4.90 10.88 21.63
N PRO A 276 -6.05 10.42 21.13
CA PRO A 276 -7.20 10.10 21.95
C PRO A 276 -6.82 9.12 23.07
N ASN A 277 -7.29 9.36 24.26
CA ASN A 277 -7.01 8.55 25.46
C ASN A 277 -5.51 8.45 25.83
N GLY A 278 -4.66 9.41 25.42
CA GLY A 278 -3.22 9.39 25.68
C GLY A 278 -2.45 8.30 24.93
N ILE A 279 -3.04 7.73 23.88
CA ILE A 279 -2.40 6.70 23.04
C ILE A 279 -1.28 7.33 22.22
N ASN A 280 -0.10 6.71 22.20
CA ASN A 280 1.02 7.14 21.35
C ASN A 280 0.71 6.87 19.88
N VAL A 281 0.03 7.80 19.22
CA VAL A 281 -0.33 7.74 17.82
C VAL A 281 0.61 8.60 16.98
N LYS A 282 1.12 8.04 15.89
CA LYS A 282 1.87 8.75 14.84
C LYS A 282 1.08 8.71 13.56
N CYS A 283 0.80 9.87 12.99
CA CYS A 283 0.03 10.00 11.75
C CYS A 283 0.94 10.33 10.58
N PHE A 284 0.71 9.65 9.47
CA PHE A 284 1.40 9.83 8.19
C PHE A 284 0.37 9.86 7.07
N ALA A 285 0.78 10.30 5.88
CA ALA A 285 0.02 10.16 4.66
C ALA A 285 0.79 9.35 3.62
N ILE A 286 0.07 8.58 2.81
CA ILE A 286 0.56 8.02 1.57
C ILE A 286 -0.29 8.55 0.42
N CYS A 287 0.37 9.16 -0.58
CA CYS A 287 -0.27 9.58 -1.81
C CYS A 287 0.19 8.65 -2.92
N THR A 288 -0.75 7.91 -3.52
CA THR A 288 -0.48 7.08 -4.68
C THR A 288 -0.64 7.94 -5.93
N VAL A 289 0.51 8.32 -6.51
CA VAL A 289 0.55 9.19 -7.69
C VAL A 289 0.10 8.41 -8.92
N SER A 290 -0.87 8.97 -9.60
CA SER A 290 -1.53 8.41 -10.78
C SER A 290 -1.84 9.50 -11.81
N THR A 291 -2.30 9.11 -12.98
CA THR A 291 -2.80 10.05 -14.01
C THR A 291 -3.88 11.01 -13.46
N LEU A 292 -4.67 10.59 -12.46
CA LEU A 292 -5.76 11.39 -11.91
C LEU A 292 -5.27 12.58 -11.05
N ASN A 293 -4.12 12.45 -10.39
CA ASN A 293 -3.70 13.42 -9.37
C ASN A 293 -2.34 14.08 -9.64
N VAL A 294 -1.55 13.56 -10.57
CA VAL A 294 -0.18 14.05 -10.81
C VAL A 294 -0.14 15.53 -11.18
N PHE A 295 -1.14 16.02 -11.91
CA PHE A 295 -1.24 17.43 -12.31
C PHE A 295 -1.44 18.35 -11.09
N TYR A 296 -2.16 17.91 -10.07
CA TYR A 296 -2.47 18.66 -8.85
C TYR A 296 -1.57 18.28 -7.66
N LEU A 297 -0.52 17.50 -7.91
CA LEU A 297 0.35 17.02 -6.84
C LEU A 297 0.94 18.13 -5.96
N PRO A 298 1.42 19.28 -6.50
CA PRO A 298 1.90 20.38 -5.65
C PRO A 298 0.87 20.85 -4.62
N GLU A 299 -0.41 21.00 -5.03
CA GLU A 299 -1.50 21.43 -4.15
C GLU A 299 -1.79 20.39 -3.06
N ILE A 300 -1.78 19.11 -3.43
CA ILE A 300 -1.98 18.00 -2.49
C ILE A 300 -0.87 18.04 -1.43
N LEU A 301 0.39 18.15 -1.84
CA LEU A 301 1.52 18.14 -0.92
C LEU A 301 1.52 19.36 0.00
N ASP A 302 1.13 20.53 -0.49
CA ASP A 302 0.98 21.73 0.33
C ASP A 302 -0.14 21.54 1.37
N ARG A 303 -1.27 20.91 1.00
CA ARG A 303 -2.34 20.59 1.96
C ARG A 303 -1.87 19.60 3.03
N LEU A 304 -1.12 18.57 2.68
CA LEU A 304 -0.55 17.62 3.64
C LEU A 304 0.42 18.31 4.61
N ASN A 305 1.23 19.25 4.13
CA ASN A 305 2.10 20.06 4.98
C ASN A 305 1.28 20.93 5.96
N HIS A 306 0.18 21.56 5.51
CA HIS A 306 -0.72 22.33 6.39
C HIS A 306 -1.36 21.44 7.47
N LEU A 307 -1.71 20.20 7.13
CA LEU A 307 -2.24 19.21 8.09
C LEU A 307 -1.15 18.63 9.01
N LYS A 308 0.12 19.05 8.85
CA LYS A 308 1.28 18.51 9.59
C LYS A 308 1.41 16.99 9.47
N LEU A 309 1.08 16.44 8.31
CA LEU A 309 1.22 15.03 8.00
C LEU A 309 2.53 14.81 7.23
N PRO A 310 3.54 14.15 7.83
CA PRO A 310 4.63 13.57 7.04
C PRO A 310 4.07 12.63 5.99
N TYR A 311 4.60 12.66 4.76
CA TYR A 311 4.02 11.87 3.67
C TYR A 311 5.05 11.09 2.88
N HIS A 312 4.56 10.03 2.24
CA HIS A 312 5.27 9.24 1.24
C HIS A 312 4.52 9.29 -0.08
N LEU A 313 5.28 9.39 -1.17
CA LEU A 313 4.73 9.26 -2.51
C LEU A 313 4.93 7.83 -3.01
N ASN A 314 3.84 7.19 -3.37
CA ASN A 314 3.84 5.89 -4.01
C ASN A 314 3.51 6.04 -5.49
N GLU A 315 4.12 5.22 -6.33
CA GLU A 315 3.87 5.16 -7.75
C GLU A 315 2.79 4.12 -8.02
N LEU A 316 1.72 4.50 -8.73
CA LEU A 316 0.72 3.55 -9.18
C LEU A 316 1.28 2.72 -10.34
N THR A 317 1.38 1.41 -10.15
CA THR A 317 1.80 0.48 -11.21
C THR A 317 0.63 -0.27 -11.84
N TRP A 318 -0.47 -0.41 -11.12
CA TRP A 318 -1.69 -1.07 -11.60
C TRP A 318 -2.94 -0.41 -11.01
N PRO A 319 -4.02 -0.18 -11.79
CA PRO A 319 -4.15 -0.48 -13.23
C PRO A 319 -3.22 0.38 -14.09
N GLU A 320 -2.58 -0.24 -15.11
CA GLU A 320 -1.53 0.42 -15.91
C GLU A 320 -2.00 1.69 -16.61
N TYR A 321 -3.26 1.77 -17.00
CA TYR A 321 -3.82 2.95 -17.66
C TYR A 321 -3.97 4.18 -16.73
N TYR A 322 -3.77 4.03 -15.42
CA TYR A 322 -3.63 5.14 -14.48
C TYR A 322 -2.17 5.44 -14.12
N ASN A 323 -1.20 4.67 -14.64
CA ASN A 323 0.20 4.92 -14.37
C ASN A 323 0.71 6.12 -15.16
N VAL A 324 1.33 7.08 -14.49
CA VAL A 324 1.92 8.29 -15.09
C VAL A 324 3.00 7.99 -16.12
N LEU A 325 3.61 6.81 -16.06
CA LEU A 325 4.57 6.33 -17.05
C LEU A 325 4.01 6.36 -18.49
N HIS A 326 2.72 6.10 -18.65
CA HIS A 326 2.06 5.89 -19.93
C HIS A 326 1.39 7.14 -20.51
N LEU A 327 1.46 8.27 -19.82
CA LEU A 327 0.92 9.54 -20.30
C LEU A 327 1.50 9.94 -21.66
N PRO A 328 0.70 10.60 -22.52
CA PRO A 328 1.18 11.20 -23.77
C PRO A 328 2.32 12.20 -23.53
N GLN A 329 3.28 12.25 -24.44
CA GLN A 329 4.50 13.04 -24.27
C GLN A 329 4.25 14.54 -24.10
N LEU A 330 3.30 15.12 -24.86
CA LEU A 330 2.92 16.52 -24.70
C LEU A 330 2.40 16.81 -23.30
N LEU A 331 1.54 15.94 -22.79
CA LEU A 331 0.96 16.08 -21.46
C LEU A 331 2.01 15.91 -20.35
N LYS A 332 2.99 15.01 -20.52
CA LYS A 332 4.14 14.88 -19.61
C LYS A 332 4.94 16.17 -19.53
N THR A 333 5.09 16.88 -20.64
CA THR A 333 5.79 18.18 -20.68
C THR A 333 5.06 19.22 -19.83
N VAL A 334 3.73 19.32 -20.00
CA VAL A 334 2.90 20.26 -19.21
C VAL A 334 2.96 19.92 -17.72
N ILE A 335 2.81 18.63 -17.38
CA ILE A 335 2.87 18.14 -15.99
C ILE A 335 4.25 18.41 -15.38
N THR A 336 5.33 18.15 -16.14
CA THR A 336 6.69 18.40 -15.68
C THR A 336 6.90 19.87 -15.32
N ALA A 337 6.44 20.79 -16.18
CA ALA A 337 6.52 22.22 -15.91
C ALA A 337 5.76 22.60 -14.61
N LYS A 338 4.56 22.05 -14.41
CA LYS A 338 3.78 22.28 -13.17
C LYS A 338 4.47 21.67 -11.94
N LEU A 339 5.03 20.47 -12.02
CA LEU A 339 5.76 19.84 -10.92
C LEU A 339 7.04 20.60 -10.54
N GLN A 340 7.72 21.23 -11.47
CA GLN A 340 8.92 22.05 -11.21
C GLN A 340 8.64 23.29 -10.37
N THR A 341 7.38 23.71 -10.22
CA THR A 341 7.00 24.79 -9.31
C THR A 341 7.02 24.37 -7.83
N PHE A 342 7.11 23.08 -7.55
CA PHE A 342 7.13 22.57 -6.18
C PHE A 342 8.44 22.93 -5.46
N LYS A 343 8.33 23.43 -4.22
CA LYS A 343 9.45 24.00 -3.46
C LYS A 343 10.56 23.01 -3.09
N ASP A 344 10.24 21.70 -3.02
CA ASP A 344 11.20 20.65 -2.67
C ASP A 344 11.30 19.60 -3.79
N PRO A 345 12.05 19.88 -4.86
CA PRO A 345 12.16 18.96 -6.00
C PRO A 345 12.71 17.57 -5.63
N SER A 346 13.47 17.46 -4.55
CA SER A 346 14.06 16.17 -4.12
C SER A 346 13.00 15.12 -3.82
N LYS A 347 11.85 15.52 -3.31
CA LYS A 347 10.73 14.63 -3.00
C LYS A 347 10.03 14.07 -4.22
N ILE A 348 10.09 14.75 -5.35
CA ILE A 348 9.41 14.39 -6.60
C ILE A 348 10.36 13.98 -7.72
N GLN A 349 11.68 13.94 -7.47
CA GLN A 349 12.68 13.66 -8.51
C GLN A 349 12.43 12.34 -9.23
N PHE A 350 11.99 11.31 -8.50
CA PHE A 350 11.66 10.02 -9.12
C PHE A 350 10.49 10.12 -10.11
N LEU A 351 9.51 11.00 -9.86
CA LEU A 351 8.38 11.25 -10.79
C LEU A 351 8.86 11.98 -12.02
N LEU A 352 9.74 12.98 -11.86
CA LEU A 352 10.34 13.67 -12.98
C LEU A 352 11.12 12.72 -13.88
N ASN A 353 11.81 11.73 -13.30
CA ASN A 353 12.50 10.68 -14.04
C ASN A 353 11.51 9.74 -14.78
N ILE A 354 10.40 9.37 -14.14
CA ILE A 354 9.36 8.52 -14.76
C ILE A 354 8.70 9.24 -15.94
N LEU A 355 8.45 10.55 -15.83
CA LEU A 355 7.85 11.35 -16.90
C LEU A 355 8.74 11.49 -18.15
N GLN A 356 10.04 11.18 -18.05
CA GLN A 356 10.96 11.13 -19.22
C GLN A 356 10.81 9.83 -20.04
N ALA A 357 10.13 8.82 -19.51
CA ALA A 357 9.95 7.55 -20.23
C ALA A 357 9.04 7.73 -21.46
N LYS A 358 9.20 6.82 -22.43
CA LYS A 358 8.36 6.79 -23.63
C LYS A 358 6.88 6.64 -23.27
N GLU A 359 6.01 7.36 -23.96
CA GLU A 359 4.56 7.27 -23.84
C GLU A 359 4.02 5.90 -24.28
N ASN A 360 2.81 5.58 -23.83
CA ASN A 360 2.04 4.46 -24.34
C ASN A 360 0.59 4.89 -24.59
N LEU A 361 0.28 5.21 -25.85
CA LEU A 361 -1.02 5.74 -26.24
C LEU A 361 -2.15 4.71 -26.08
N GLU A 362 -1.86 3.41 -26.14
CA GLU A 362 -2.88 2.38 -25.85
C GLU A 362 -3.41 2.49 -24.43
N HIS A 363 -2.52 2.74 -23.46
CA HIS A 363 -2.94 2.96 -22.07
C HIS A 363 -3.65 4.29 -21.89
N TRP A 364 -3.29 5.32 -22.66
CA TRP A 364 -4.01 6.59 -22.65
C TRP A 364 -5.46 6.41 -23.16
N GLU A 365 -5.67 5.68 -24.23
CA GLU A 365 -7.03 5.36 -24.73
C GLU A 365 -7.83 4.54 -23.68
N LYS A 366 -7.20 3.57 -23.02
CA LYS A 366 -7.82 2.84 -21.91
C LYS A 366 -8.17 3.76 -20.73
N PHE A 367 -7.31 4.73 -20.42
CA PHE A 367 -7.61 5.74 -19.38
C PHE A 367 -8.87 6.55 -19.73
N LYS A 368 -8.96 7.09 -20.94
CA LYS A 368 -10.13 7.82 -21.42
C LYS A 368 -11.40 6.96 -21.36
N PHE A 369 -11.33 5.75 -21.89
CA PHE A 369 -12.43 4.78 -21.92
C PHE A 369 -12.94 4.48 -20.50
N TRP A 370 -12.07 4.05 -19.58
CA TRP A 370 -12.48 3.67 -18.24
C TRP A 370 -12.90 4.88 -17.39
N THR A 371 -12.37 6.05 -17.66
CA THR A 371 -12.79 7.29 -16.99
C THR A 371 -14.24 7.61 -17.36
N ARG A 372 -14.59 7.61 -18.65
CA ARG A 372 -15.97 7.81 -19.11
C ARG A 372 -16.95 6.76 -18.57
N GLU A 373 -16.56 5.50 -18.60
CA GLU A 373 -17.41 4.41 -18.12
C GLU A 373 -17.72 4.53 -16.62
N LYS A 374 -16.71 4.87 -15.81
CA LYS A 374 -16.87 5.09 -14.37
C LYS A 374 -17.68 6.37 -14.09
N ASP A 375 -17.43 7.43 -14.83
CA ASP A 375 -18.20 8.68 -14.70
C ASP A 375 -19.69 8.44 -15.01
N SER A 376 -19.98 7.75 -16.10
CA SER A 376 -21.34 7.38 -16.48
C SER A 376 -22.02 6.53 -15.40
N TYR A 377 -21.35 5.51 -14.88
CA TYR A 377 -21.90 4.63 -13.86
C TYR A 377 -22.14 5.34 -12.51
N ARG A 378 -21.25 6.28 -12.16
CA ARG A 378 -21.26 6.97 -10.86
C ARG A 378 -21.96 8.34 -10.89
N SER A 379 -22.41 8.80 -12.08
CA SER A 379 -22.92 10.17 -12.29
C SER A 379 -21.89 11.23 -11.87
N GLU A 380 -20.63 11.01 -12.23
CA GLU A 380 -19.48 11.90 -11.99
C GLU A 380 -18.99 12.47 -13.33
N SER A 381 -18.10 13.47 -13.28
CA SER A 381 -17.48 14.06 -14.46
C SER A 381 -16.03 14.40 -14.20
N PHE A 382 -15.12 13.83 -15.00
CA PHE A 382 -13.71 14.16 -14.99
C PHE A 382 -13.47 15.63 -15.34
N GLU A 383 -14.15 16.14 -16.38
CA GLU A 383 -14.03 17.51 -16.84
C GLU A 383 -14.34 18.53 -15.74
N THR A 384 -15.48 18.37 -15.04
CA THR A 384 -15.88 19.29 -13.96
C THR A 384 -15.06 19.11 -12.70
N THR A 385 -14.51 17.90 -12.46
CA THR A 385 -13.68 17.63 -11.30
C THR A 385 -12.25 18.16 -11.47
N TYR A 386 -11.72 18.10 -12.69
CA TYR A 386 -10.34 18.47 -13.02
C TYR A 386 -10.25 19.49 -14.16
N PRO A 387 -10.88 20.68 -14.04
CA PRO A 387 -11.04 21.61 -15.16
C PRO A 387 -9.70 22.04 -15.78
N GLU A 388 -8.71 22.43 -14.97
CA GLU A 388 -7.40 22.85 -15.47
C GLU A 388 -6.65 21.71 -16.18
N PHE A 389 -6.75 20.49 -15.66
CA PHE A 389 -6.12 19.33 -16.27
C PHE A 389 -6.82 18.94 -17.58
N TYR A 390 -8.15 19.04 -17.60
CA TYR A 390 -8.94 18.80 -18.81
C TYR A 390 -8.64 19.85 -19.91
N ASP A 391 -8.46 21.10 -19.54
CA ASP A 391 -8.04 22.15 -20.48
C ASP A 391 -6.61 21.90 -21.02
N ALA A 392 -5.70 21.43 -20.18
CA ALA A 392 -4.37 21.00 -20.63
C ALA A 392 -4.43 19.81 -21.60
N ILE A 393 -5.35 18.87 -21.40
CA ILE A 393 -5.60 17.75 -22.32
C ILE A 393 -6.09 18.26 -23.68
N LYS A 394 -7.06 19.21 -23.69
CA LYS A 394 -7.55 19.84 -24.94
C LYS A 394 -6.44 20.57 -25.69
N GLN A 395 -5.61 21.35 -24.98
CA GLN A 395 -4.47 22.07 -25.60
C GLN A 395 -3.44 21.14 -26.24
N CYS A 396 -3.42 19.87 -25.85
CA CYS A 396 -2.56 18.83 -26.43
C CYS A 396 -3.25 18.01 -27.55
N ASP A 397 -4.46 18.35 -27.97
CA ASP A 397 -5.29 17.57 -28.93
C ASP A 397 -5.50 16.11 -28.47
N LEU A 398 -5.73 15.90 -27.17
CA LEU A 398 -5.85 14.58 -26.52
C LEU A 398 -7.23 14.33 -25.91
N GLU A 399 -8.27 15.03 -26.41
CA GLU A 399 -9.59 15.03 -25.80
C GLU A 399 -10.21 13.64 -25.61
N PHE A 400 -11.14 13.63 -24.70
CA PHE A 400 -12.07 12.51 -24.50
C PHE A 400 -13.11 12.53 -25.64
N ALA A 401 -12.84 11.83 -26.74
CA ALA A 401 -13.76 11.66 -27.85
C ALA A 401 -14.99 10.83 -27.45
#